data_27b31193faaf1d2ef924b322cd17d2be
#
_entry.id   27b31193faaf1d2ef924b322cd17d2be
#
_cell.length_a   1.000
_cell.length_b   1.000
_cell.length_c   1.000
_cell.angle_alpha   90.00
_cell.angle_beta   90.00
_cell.angle_gamma   90.00
#
_symmetry.space_group_name_H-M   'P 1'
#
loop_
_entity.id
_entity.type
_entity.pdbx_description
1 polymer ?
#
loop_
_entity_poly.entity_id
_entity_poly.type
_entity_poly.pdbx_seq_one_letter_code
_entity_poly.pdbx_strand_id
1 'polypeptide(L)'
;MVYGFVNTTLSNKAEQEKALLAYARQHKLGELRFIYGAEISDLADEAFVAGDSVLIDNITAAAGSLTGIHRVLQIFSRRNVCLVSAAEDYSFGRAIDFAFALKALEFVIKLRRNMVSQTTVQALEAVKSDGKILGRPRGRKNDVYKLSGREGQIHSFLSAGVSKTEVARRLGITRATLYSFLRKINKNQISGQLKELKI
;
A
#
# COMPACT_ATOMS: atom_id res chain seq x y z
N MET A 1 28.17 -11.43 -11.84
CA MET A 1 27.25 -12.50 -12.23
C MET A 1 26.02 -11.93 -12.93
N VAL A 2 25.24 -12.75 -13.68
CA VAL A 2 24.01 -12.29 -14.32
C VAL A 2 22.83 -13.08 -13.74
N TYR A 3 21.87 -12.35 -13.20
CA TYR A 3 20.68 -12.93 -12.58
C TYR A 3 19.45 -12.59 -13.43
N GLY A 4 18.52 -13.53 -13.54
CA GLY A 4 17.18 -13.32 -14.11
C GLY A 4 16.16 -13.26 -12.99
N PHE A 5 15.54 -12.11 -12.75
CA PHE A 5 14.50 -11.98 -11.74
C PHE A 5 13.11 -12.25 -12.35
N VAL A 6 12.40 -13.21 -11.75
CA VAL A 6 11.04 -13.59 -12.11
C VAL A 6 10.08 -13.13 -11.01
N ASN A 7 9.18 -12.21 -11.35
CA ASN A 7 8.18 -11.71 -10.40
C ASN A 7 7.07 -12.75 -10.21
N THR A 8 6.91 -13.24 -8.99
CA THR A 8 5.95 -14.30 -8.65
C THR A 8 4.51 -13.81 -8.48
N THR A 9 4.29 -12.52 -8.39
CA THR A 9 2.95 -11.91 -8.29
C THR A 9 2.30 -11.67 -9.65
N LEU A 10 3.12 -11.62 -10.71
CA LEU A 10 2.62 -11.53 -12.07
C LEU A 10 2.25 -12.92 -12.59
N SER A 11 1.19 -12.99 -13.40
CA SER A 11 0.63 -14.23 -13.92
C SER A 11 1.55 -14.82 -14.93
N ASN A 12 2.30 -15.20 -15.45
CA ASN A 12 3.10 -15.73 -16.57
C ASN A 12 4.60 -15.90 -16.26
N LYS A 13 4.92 -16.68 -15.22
CA LYS A 13 6.32 -16.97 -14.86
C LYS A 13 7.10 -17.57 -16.04
N ALA A 14 6.52 -18.53 -16.77
CA ALA A 14 7.16 -19.19 -17.89
C ALA A 14 7.44 -18.24 -19.07
N GLU A 15 6.58 -17.25 -19.29
CA GLU A 15 6.80 -16.23 -20.31
C GLU A 15 7.91 -15.26 -19.91
N GLN A 16 7.96 -14.86 -18.64
CA GLN A 16 9.07 -14.05 -18.12
C GLN A 16 10.40 -14.78 -18.28
N GLU A 17 10.50 -16.04 -17.86
CA GLU A 17 11.73 -16.86 -18.03
C GLU A 17 12.14 -16.97 -19.49
N LYS A 18 11.17 -17.23 -20.39
CA LYS A 18 11.44 -17.32 -21.82
C LYS A 18 11.95 -16.00 -22.40
N ALA A 19 11.36 -14.87 -22.01
CA ALA A 19 11.80 -13.54 -22.43
C ALA A 19 13.23 -13.23 -21.96
N LEU A 20 13.51 -13.51 -20.67
CA LEU A 20 14.84 -13.32 -20.09
C LEU A 20 15.90 -14.18 -20.77
N LEU A 21 15.60 -15.45 -21.07
CA LEU A 21 16.51 -16.35 -21.79
C LEU A 21 16.75 -15.89 -23.24
N ALA A 22 15.69 -15.42 -23.93
CA ALA A 22 15.81 -14.89 -25.27
C ALA A 22 16.71 -13.65 -25.31
N TYR A 23 16.50 -12.70 -24.40
CA TYR A 23 17.32 -11.51 -24.26
C TYR A 23 18.79 -11.85 -23.96
N ALA A 24 19.02 -12.76 -23.00
CA ALA A 24 20.36 -13.17 -22.63
C ALA A 24 21.14 -13.81 -23.79
N ARG A 25 20.47 -14.63 -24.61
CA ARG A 25 21.05 -15.22 -25.82
C ARG A 25 21.39 -14.16 -26.85
N GLN A 26 20.48 -13.24 -27.10
CA GLN A 26 20.66 -12.14 -28.07
C GLN A 26 21.87 -11.26 -27.71
N HIS A 27 22.01 -10.93 -26.41
CA HIS A 27 23.06 -10.05 -25.91
C HIS A 27 24.33 -10.79 -25.42
N LYS A 28 24.40 -12.12 -25.60
CA LYS A 28 25.53 -12.98 -25.21
C LYS A 28 25.93 -12.79 -23.74
N LEU A 29 24.95 -12.71 -22.84
CA LEU A 29 25.17 -12.41 -21.42
C LEU A 29 25.67 -13.61 -20.61
N GLY A 30 25.81 -14.78 -21.21
CA GLY A 30 26.23 -16.01 -20.55
C GLY A 30 25.06 -16.71 -19.81
N GLU A 31 25.40 -17.48 -18.79
CA GLU A 31 24.45 -18.25 -18.00
C GLU A 31 23.66 -17.35 -17.05
N LEU A 32 22.32 -17.49 -17.05
CA LEU A 32 21.40 -16.79 -16.17
C LEU A 32 21.11 -17.61 -14.92
N ARG A 33 21.28 -16.99 -13.74
CA ARG A 33 20.82 -17.56 -12.48
C ARG A 33 19.46 -16.96 -12.13
N PHE A 34 18.43 -17.79 -12.14
CA PHE A 34 17.06 -17.32 -11.82
C PHE A 34 16.85 -17.11 -10.32
N ILE A 35 16.19 -16.00 -10.01
CA ILE A 35 15.73 -15.64 -8.66
C ILE A 35 14.26 -15.31 -8.75
N TYR A 36 13.47 -15.82 -7.81
CA TYR A 36 12.02 -15.70 -7.76
C TYR A 36 11.60 -14.90 -6.53
N GLY A 37 10.74 -13.90 -6.69
CA GLY A 37 10.26 -13.08 -5.59
C GLY A 37 9.04 -12.25 -5.95
N ALA A 38 8.40 -11.66 -4.95
CA ALA A 38 7.29 -10.73 -5.13
C ALA A 38 7.80 -9.33 -5.52
N GLU A 39 8.84 -8.86 -4.84
CA GLU A 39 9.53 -7.60 -5.12
C GLU A 39 11.05 -7.84 -5.13
N ILE A 40 11.73 -7.23 -6.08
CA ILE A 40 13.19 -7.34 -6.20
C ILE A 40 13.90 -6.58 -5.06
N SER A 41 13.26 -5.55 -4.50
CA SER A 41 13.79 -4.79 -3.38
C SER A 41 14.08 -5.64 -2.14
N ASP A 42 13.27 -6.68 -1.90
CA ASP A 42 13.40 -7.53 -0.72
C ASP A 42 14.60 -8.48 -0.81
N LEU A 43 15.00 -8.79 -2.04
CA LEU A 43 16.13 -9.68 -2.33
C LEU A 43 17.45 -8.93 -2.54
N ALA A 44 17.37 -7.63 -2.83
CA ALA A 44 18.53 -6.84 -3.23
C ALA A 44 19.61 -6.73 -2.14
N ASP A 45 19.20 -6.82 -0.88
CA ASP A 45 20.14 -6.67 0.25
C ASP A 45 20.98 -7.91 0.53
N GLU A 46 20.54 -9.10 0.13
CA GLU A 46 21.21 -10.35 0.44
C GLU A 46 21.78 -11.06 -0.79
N ALA A 47 21.17 -10.87 -1.97
CA ALA A 47 21.44 -11.70 -3.13
C ALA A 47 22.50 -11.16 -4.09
N PHE A 48 22.75 -9.83 -4.13
CA PHE A 48 23.57 -9.22 -5.19
C PHE A 48 24.83 -8.56 -4.65
N VAL A 49 25.92 -8.68 -5.41
CA VAL A 49 27.22 -8.07 -5.13
C VAL A 49 27.55 -7.00 -6.17
N ALA A 50 28.38 -6.03 -5.81
CA ALA A 50 28.82 -4.98 -6.72
C ALA A 50 29.39 -5.56 -8.03
N GLY A 51 28.94 -5.03 -9.15
CA GLY A 51 29.29 -5.50 -10.50
C GLY A 51 28.34 -6.57 -11.06
N ASP A 52 27.40 -7.09 -10.28
CA ASP A 52 26.37 -7.98 -10.80
C ASP A 52 25.39 -7.24 -11.71
N SER A 53 24.71 -8.02 -12.55
CA SER A 53 23.63 -7.54 -13.43
C SER A 53 22.38 -8.34 -13.17
N VAL A 54 21.27 -7.64 -13.00
CA VAL A 54 19.95 -8.24 -12.82
C VAL A 54 19.09 -7.93 -14.01
N LEU A 55 18.63 -8.97 -14.68
CA LEU A 55 17.69 -8.92 -15.79
C LEU A 55 16.28 -9.04 -15.26
N ILE A 56 15.40 -8.17 -15.74
CA ILE A 56 13.95 -8.22 -15.52
C ILE A 56 13.24 -8.24 -16.88
N ASP A 57 12.07 -8.84 -16.94
CA ASP A 57 11.27 -8.88 -18.18
C ASP A 57 10.92 -7.46 -18.63
N ASN A 58 10.28 -6.71 -17.78
CA ASN A 58 9.96 -5.28 -17.99
C ASN A 58 10.12 -4.51 -16.66
N ILE A 59 10.17 -3.18 -16.77
CA ILE A 59 10.41 -2.33 -15.58
C ILE A 59 9.32 -2.47 -14.49
N THR A 60 8.10 -2.84 -14.86
CA THR A 60 7.01 -3.06 -13.90
C THR A 60 7.18 -4.38 -13.14
N ALA A 61 7.99 -5.32 -13.63
CA ALA A 61 8.34 -6.52 -12.89
C ALA A 61 9.24 -6.22 -11.68
N ALA A 62 9.99 -5.12 -11.72
CA ALA A 62 10.81 -4.69 -10.59
C ALA A 62 9.96 -4.21 -9.40
N ALA A 63 8.89 -3.47 -9.66
CA ALA A 63 7.95 -3.01 -8.64
C ALA A 63 6.64 -2.52 -9.27
N GLY A 64 5.52 -2.73 -8.59
CA GLY A 64 4.18 -2.34 -9.05
C GLY A 64 3.85 -0.84 -8.97
N SER A 65 4.82 0.02 -8.62
CA SER A 65 4.59 1.46 -8.47
C SER A 65 5.83 2.28 -8.83
N LEU A 66 5.62 3.53 -9.28
CA LEU A 66 6.73 4.46 -9.55
C LEU A 66 7.64 4.68 -8.34
N THR A 67 7.06 4.74 -7.15
CA THR A 67 7.81 4.88 -5.90
C THR A 67 8.62 3.62 -5.60
N GLY A 68 8.06 2.45 -5.87
CA GLY A 68 8.76 1.16 -5.76
C GLY A 68 9.93 1.08 -6.73
N ILE A 69 9.72 1.44 -8.00
CA ILE A 69 10.79 1.49 -9.02
C ILE A 69 11.91 2.45 -8.57
N HIS A 70 11.55 3.64 -8.07
CA HIS A 70 12.54 4.60 -7.54
C HIS A 70 13.36 3.98 -6.42
N ARG A 71 12.73 3.27 -5.48
CA ARG A 71 13.41 2.57 -4.37
C ARG A 71 14.37 1.49 -4.89
N VAL A 72 13.95 0.68 -5.85
CA VAL A 72 14.81 -0.35 -6.47
C VAL A 72 16.03 0.27 -7.12
N LEU A 73 15.86 1.30 -7.96
CA LEU A 73 16.98 1.99 -8.59
C LEU A 73 17.93 2.62 -7.56
N GLN A 74 17.40 3.15 -6.46
CA GLN A 74 18.21 3.73 -5.38
C GLN A 74 19.05 2.65 -4.67
N ILE A 75 18.51 1.47 -4.39
CA ILE A 75 19.22 0.35 -3.79
C ILE A 75 20.31 -0.14 -4.74
N PHE A 76 19.99 -0.35 -6.01
CA PHE A 76 20.93 -0.84 -7.03
C PHE A 76 22.07 0.15 -7.30
N SER A 77 21.76 1.44 -7.33
CA SER A 77 22.77 2.50 -7.41
C SER A 77 23.78 2.43 -6.25
N ARG A 78 23.28 2.31 -5.02
CA ARG A 78 24.15 2.23 -3.83
C ARG A 78 25.02 0.99 -3.81
N ARG A 79 24.54 -0.11 -4.36
CA ARG A 79 25.25 -1.39 -4.42
C ARG A 79 26.11 -1.56 -5.66
N ASN A 80 26.05 -0.63 -6.59
CA ASN A 80 26.73 -0.73 -7.88
C ASN A 80 26.32 -2.02 -8.66
N VAL A 81 25.02 -2.34 -8.63
CA VAL A 81 24.42 -3.45 -9.37
C VAL A 81 23.68 -2.91 -10.57
N CYS A 82 23.90 -3.49 -11.74
CA CYS A 82 23.24 -3.08 -12.98
C CYS A 82 21.83 -3.68 -13.07
N LEU A 83 20.82 -2.88 -13.40
CA LEU A 83 19.47 -3.35 -13.70
C LEU A 83 19.20 -3.27 -15.20
N VAL A 84 18.80 -4.38 -15.80
CA VAL A 84 18.50 -4.45 -17.24
C VAL A 84 17.05 -4.87 -17.44
N SER A 85 16.29 -4.08 -18.16
CA SER A 85 14.92 -4.38 -18.57
C SER A 85 14.93 -4.91 -19.99
N ALA A 86 14.46 -6.14 -20.19
CA ALA A 86 14.53 -6.83 -21.47
C ALA A 86 13.54 -6.27 -22.49
N ALA A 87 12.31 -5.97 -22.07
CA ALA A 87 11.26 -5.48 -22.96
C ALA A 87 11.54 -4.07 -23.49
N GLU A 88 12.09 -3.19 -22.66
CA GLU A 88 12.40 -1.81 -23.01
C GLU A 88 13.84 -1.63 -23.51
N ASP A 89 14.68 -2.65 -23.41
CA ASP A 89 16.12 -2.61 -23.71
C ASP A 89 16.88 -1.50 -22.97
N TYR A 90 16.54 -1.28 -21.70
CA TYR A 90 17.18 -0.30 -20.85
C TYR A 90 18.16 -0.96 -19.86
N SER A 91 19.34 -0.39 -19.74
CA SER A 91 20.33 -0.82 -18.76
C SER A 91 20.74 0.33 -17.85
N PHE A 92 20.22 0.31 -16.62
CA PHE A 92 20.54 1.27 -15.56
C PHE A 92 21.87 0.91 -14.90
N GLY A 93 22.76 1.88 -14.77
CA GLY A 93 24.13 1.68 -14.29
C GLY A 93 25.14 1.34 -15.39
N ARG A 94 24.69 1.20 -16.65
CA ARG A 94 25.55 1.07 -17.85
C ARG A 94 25.22 2.15 -18.89
N ALA A 95 24.14 1.98 -19.64
CA ALA A 95 23.73 2.95 -20.67
C ALA A 95 23.01 4.15 -20.07
N ILE A 96 22.26 3.95 -19.00
CA ILE A 96 21.54 5.02 -18.27
C ILE A 96 22.18 5.20 -16.89
N ASP A 97 22.66 6.41 -16.63
CA ASP A 97 23.18 6.75 -15.30
C ASP A 97 22.06 6.73 -14.24
N PHE A 98 22.33 6.12 -13.08
CA PHE A 98 21.39 6.04 -11.97
C PHE A 98 20.97 7.42 -11.44
N ALA A 99 21.90 8.37 -11.35
CA ALA A 99 21.59 9.70 -10.83
C ALA A 99 20.62 10.44 -11.75
N PHE A 100 20.79 10.30 -13.06
CA PHE A 100 19.85 10.83 -14.04
C PHE A 100 18.48 10.15 -13.93
N ALA A 101 18.46 8.82 -13.93
CA ALA A 101 17.23 8.04 -13.84
C ALA A 101 16.42 8.36 -12.57
N LEU A 102 17.09 8.47 -11.42
CA LEU A 102 16.48 8.80 -10.15
C LEU A 102 15.86 10.21 -10.15
N LYS A 103 16.58 11.22 -10.66
CA LYS A 103 16.06 12.57 -10.78
C LYS A 103 14.87 12.67 -11.73
N ALA A 104 14.95 12.00 -12.89
CA ALA A 104 13.85 11.95 -13.85
C ALA A 104 12.60 11.30 -13.22
N LEU A 105 12.77 10.20 -12.50
CA LEU A 105 11.68 9.50 -11.86
C LEU A 105 11.06 10.30 -10.69
N GLU A 106 11.88 10.99 -9.90
CA GLU A 106 11.38 11.94 -8.88
C GLU A 106 10.53 13.05 -9.49
N PHE A 107 10.95 13.60 -10.62
CA PHE A 107 10.16 14.60 -11.35
C PHE A 107 8.82 14.00 -11.80
N VAL A 108 8.82 12.82 -12.41
CA VAL A 108 7.59 12.14 -12.86
C VAL A 108 6.65 11.86 -11.69
N ILE A 109 7.17 11.40 -10.54
CA ILE A 109 6.38 11.15 -9.33
C ILE A 109 5.71 12.45 -8.83
N LYS A 110 6.47 13.56 -8.77
CA LYS A 110 5.93 14.89 -8.40
C LYS A 110 4.87 15.38 -9.39
N LEU A 111 5.15 15.26 -10.68
CA LEU A 111 4.23 15.64 -11.74
C LEU A 111 2.91 14.87 -11.64
N ARG A 112 2.97 13.55 -11.53
CA ARG A 112 1.78 12.70 -11.35
C ARG A 112 0.96 13.11 -10.13
N ARG A 113 1.62 13.36 -8.98
CA ARG A 113 0.94 13.82 -7.77
C ARG A 113 0.21 15.14 -7.98
N ASN A 114 0.86 16.10 -8.63
CA ASN A 114 0.27 17.39 -8.92
C ASN A 114 -0.93 17.27 -9.87
N MET A 115 -0.81 16.47 -10.94
CA MET A 115 -1.91 16.23 -11.87
C MET A 115 -3.12 15.59 -11.18
N VAL A 116 -2.92 14.56 -10.36
CA VAL A 116 -3.99 13.92 -9.59
C VAL A 116 -4.63 14.91 -8.61
N SER A 117 -3.82 15.73 -7.93
CA SER A 117 -4.33 16.77 -7.04
C SER A 117 -5.19 17.81 -7.77
N GLN A 118 -4.73 18.30 -8.90
CA GLN A 118 -5.49 19.26 -9.72
C GLN A 118 -6.81 18.67 -10.22
N THR A 119 -6.78 17.45 -10.76
CA THR A 119 -7.99 16.76 -11.22
C THR A 119 -8.99 16.57 -10.08
N THR A 120 -8.50 16.20 -8.88
CA THR A 120 -9.36 16.04 -7.70
C THR A 120 -9.97 17.37 -7.27
N VAL A 121 -9.21 18.46 -7.25
CA VAL A 121 -9.71 19.80 -6.90
C VAL A 121 -10.78 20.23 -7.90
N GLN A 122 -10.53 20.11 -9.20
CA GLN A 122 -11.50 20.45 -10.24
C GLN A 122 -12.80 19.65 -10.12
N ALA A 123 -12.68 18.33 -9.87
CA ALA A 123 -13.84 17.47 -9.67
C ALA A 123 -14.66 17.87 -8.42
N LEU A 124 -13.98 18.24 -7.32
CA LEU A 124 -14.64 18.70 -6.10
C LEU A 124 -15.31 20.08 -6.28
N GLU A 125 -14.69 20.97 -7.05
CA GLU A 125 -15.27 22.28 -7.39
C GLU A 125 -16.53 22.12 -8.26
N ALA A 126 -16.49 21.24 -9.25
CA ALA A 126 -17.67 20.91 -10.07
C ALA A 126 -18.83 20.36 -9.21
N VAL A 127 -18.54 19.46 -8.27
CA VAL A 127 -19.56 18.92 -7.35
C VAL A 127 -20.12 20.00 -6.41
N LYS A 128 -19.28 20.97 -5.99
CA LYS A 128 -19.75 22.12 -5.19
C LYS A 128 -20.63 23.06 -5.99
N SER A 129 -20.26 23.34 -7.26
CA SER A 129 -21.08 24.20 -8.14
C SER A 129 -22.46 23.60 -8.41
N ASP A 130 -22.57 22.27 -8.45
CA ASP A 130 -23.85 21.55 -8.51
C ASP A 130 -24.66 21.58 -7.20
N GLY A 131 -24.24 22.34 -6.18
CA GLY A 131 -24.90 22.49 -4.90
C GLY A 131 -24.78 21.28 -3.97
N LYS A 132 -23.96 20.29 -4.30
CA LYS A 132 -23.76 19.11 -3.43
C LYS A 132 -22.84 19.44 -2.26
N ILE A 133 -23.28 19.09 -1.05
CA ILE A 133 -22.47 19.24 0.16
C ILE A 133 -21.42 18.14 0.19
N LEU A 134 -20.14 18.53 0.17
CA LEU A 134 -19.01 17.60 0.28
C LEU A 134 -18.75 17.20 1.73
N GLY A 135 -18.40 15.95 1.90
CA GLY A 135 -18.04 15.38 3.21
C GLY A 135 -19.25 14.74 3.91
N ARG A 136 -19.06 14.44 5.19
CA ARG A 136 -20.12 13.82 5.99
C ARG A 136 -21.22 14.84 6.30
N PRO A 137 -22.50 14.55 6.02
CA PRO A 137 -23.61 15.44 6.36
C PRO A 137 -23.60 15.78 7.86
N ARG A 138 -23.81 17.07 8.17
CA ARG A 138 -23.89 17.52 9.57
C ARG A 138 -25.05 16.82 10.27
N GLY A 139 -24.83 16.34 11.48
CA GLY A 139 -25.85 15.67 12.29
C GLY A 139 -26.10 14.20 11.94
N ARG A 140 -25.53 13.65 10.86
CA ARG A 140 -25.66 12.22 10.56
C ARG A 140 -24.99 11.40 11.65
N LYS A 141 -25.80 10.68 12.44
CA LYS A 141 -25.35 9.70 13.42
C LYS A 141 -25.05 8.36 12.73
N ASN A 142 -24.12 7.60 13.29
CA ASN A 142 -23.98 6.22 12.86
C ASN A 142 -25.08 5.39 13.49
N ASP A 143 -25.86 4.71 12.68
CA ASP A 143 -26.92 3.82 13.16
C ASP A 143 -26.34 2.52 13.73
N VAL A 144 -25.19 2.10 13.20
CA VAL A 144 -24.48 0.91 13.66
C VAL A 144 -23.08 1.29 14.17
N TYR A 145 -22.80 0.94 15.40
CA TYR A 145 -21.48 1.10 16.05
C TYR A 145 -20.75 -0.24 16.07
N LYS A 146 -19.42 -0.22 16.20
CA LYS A 146 -18.59 -1.44 16.34
C LYS A 146 -19.05 -2.38 17.45
N LEU A 147 -19.76 -1.86 18.43
CA LEU A 147 -20.25 -2.59 19.62
C LEU A 147 -21.77 -2.83 19.58
N SER A 148 -22.47 -2.39 18.54
CA SER A 148 -23.90 -2.69 18.39
C SER A 148 -24.11 -4.21 18.32
N GLY A 149 -25.06 -4.70 19.10
CA GLY A 149 -25.34 -6.13 19.25
C GLY A 149 -24.47 -6.85 20.29
N ARG A 150 -23.53 -6.14 20.95
CA ARG A 150 -22.69 -6.70 22.02
C ARG A 150 -23.01 -6.10 23.40
N GLU A 151 -24.13 -5.41 23.51
CA GLU A 151 -24.56 -4.71 24.74
C GLU A 151 -24.69 -5.68 25.92
N GLY A 152 -25.35 -6.83 25.70
CA GLY A 152 -25.53 -7.88 26.71
C GLY A 152 -24.20 -8.46 27.20
N GLN A 153 -23.27 -8.70 26.28
CA GLN A 153 -21.93 -9.20 26.61
C GLN A 153 -21.13 -8.17 27.45
N ILE A 154 -21.22 -6.90 27.08
CA ILE A 154 -20.55 -5.81 27.84
C ILE A 154 -21.14 -5.71 29.24
N HIS A 155 -22.48 -5.76 29.33
CA HIS A 155 -23.17 -5.70 30.62
C HIS A 155 -22.81 -6.88 31.52
N SER A 156 -22.77 -8.11 31.00
CA SER A 156 -22.40 -9.29 31.78
C SER A 156 -20.96 -9.20 32.32
N PHE A 157 -20.01 -8.71 31.54
CA PHE A 157 -18.65 -8.49 32.03
C PHE A 157 -18.57 -7.43 33.13
N LEU A 158 -19.31 -6.33 33.00
CA LEU A 158 -19.32 -5.26 34.01
C LEU A 158 -20.02 -5.70 35.27
N SER A 159 -21.11 -6.48 35.20
CA SER A 159 -21.83 -7.04 36.33
C SER A 159 -20.98 -8.09 37.08
N ALA A 160 -20.12 -8.83 36.36
CA ALA A 160 -19.15 -9.73 36.95
C ALA A 160 -17.92 -9.02 37.59
N GLY A 161 -17.92 -7.69 37.67
CA GLY A 161 -16.85 -6.90 38.28
C GLY A 161 -15.59 -6.76 37.42
N VAL A 162 -15.64 -7.14 36.13
CA VAL A 162 -14.49 -7.00 35.22
C VAL A 162 -14.22 -5.52 34.94
N SER A 163 -12.97 -5.10 35.07
CA SER A 163 -12.60 -3.70 34.85
C SER A 163 -12.84 -3.29 33.38
N LYS A 164 -13.25 -2.04 33.16
CA LYS A 164 -13.51 -1.50 31.78
C LYS A 164 -12.29 -1.63 30.87
N THR A 165 -11.08 -1.59 31.42
CA THR A 165 -9.84 -1.79 30.65
C THR A 165 -9.74 -3.23 30.15
N GLU A 166 -10.05 -4.18 31.01
CA GLU A 166 -10.02 -5.60 30.66
C GLU A 166 -11.16 -5.97 29.69
N VAL A 167 -12.35 -5.38 29.87
CA VAL A 167 -13.47 -5.53 28.91
C VAL A 167 -13.06 -5.02 27.52
N ALA A 168 -12.42 -3.86 27.43
CA ALA A 168 -11.95 -3.33 26.16
C ALA A 168 -10.91 -4.26 25.49
N ARG A 169 -9.98 -4.83 26.28
CA ARG A 169 -8.97 -5.78 25.82
C ARG A 169 -9.63 -7.06 25.26
N ARG A 170 -10.57 -7.65 25.98
CA ARG A 170 -11.29 -8.87 25.57
C ARG A 170 -12.12 -8.68 24.29
N LEU A 171 -12.65 -7.47 24.09
CA LEU A 171 -13.45 -7.13 22.91
C LEU A 171 -12.59 -6.66 21.72
N GLY A 172 -11.26 -6.57 21.87
CA GLY A 172 -10.34 -6.11 20.82
C GLY A 172 -10.54 -4.65 20.42
N ILE A 173 -10.95 -3.79 21.36
CA ILE A 173 -11.23 -2.36 21.15
C ILE A 173 -10.40 -1.47 22.05
N THR A 174 -10.31 -0.18 21.70
CA THR A 174 -9.69 0.81 22.58
C THR A 174 -10.61 1.16 23.75
N ARG A 175 -10.01 1.52 24.89
CA ARG A 175 -10.72 2.02 26.06
C ARG A 175 -11.64 3.21 25.71
N ALA A 176 -11.16 4.14 24.90
CA ALA A 176 -11.92 5.30 24.45
C ALA A 176 -13.20 4.89 23.67
N THR A 177 -13.12 3.87 22.83
CA THR A 177 -14.27 3.33 22.10
C THR A 177 -15.32 2.77 23.05
N LEU A 178 -14.92 1.99 24.05
CA LEU A 178 -15.83 1.45 25.05
C LEU A 178 -16.51 2.56 25.87
N TYR A 179 -15.74 3.53 26.38
CA TYR A 179 -16.30 4.65 27.14
C TYR A 179 -17.30 5.50 26.33
N SER A 180 -16.96 5.78 25.06
CA SER A 180 -17.87 6.50 24.15
C SER A 180 -19.16 5.74 23.91
N PHE A 181 -19.09 4.42 23.81
CA PHE A 181 -20.27 3.56 23.65
C PHE A 181 -21.14 3.53 24.89
N LEU A 182 -20.56 3.32 26.07
CA LEU A 182 -21.29 3.34 27.35
C LEU A 182 -21.97 4.67 27.61
N ARG A 183 -21.29 5.79 27.32
CA ARG A 183 -21.88 7.14 27.45
C ARG A 183 -23.12 7.32 26.56
N LYS A 184 -23.14 6.71 25.36
CA LYS A 184 -24.28 6.78 24.45
C LYS A 184 -25.45 5.93 24.91
N ILE A 185 -25.19 4.71 25.39
CA ILE A 185 -26.24 3.83 25.95
C ILE A 185 -26.93 4.52 27.12
N ASN A 186 -26.16 5.02 28.10
CA ASN A 186 -26.72 5.74 29.25
C ASN A 186 -27.56 6.95 28.82
N LYS A 187 -27.11 7.71 27.82
CA LYS A 187 -27.87 8.87 27.33
C LYS A 187 -29.18 8.47 26.65
N ASN A 188 -29.18 7.35 25.94
CA ASN A 188 -30.40 6.84 25.28
C ASN A 188 -31.40 6.28 26.30
N GLN A 189 -30.93 5.59 27.34
CA GLN A 189 -31.78 5.09 28.44
C GLN A 189 -32.44 6.24 29.21
N ILE A 190 -31.68 7.29 29.56
CA ILE A 190 -32.20 8.49 30.21
C ILE A 190 -33.23 9.21 29.30
N SER A 191 -32.96 9.30 28.00
CA SER A 191 -33.88 9.93 27.05
C SER A 191 -35.14 9.10 26.80
N GLY A 192 -35.07 7.77 26.90
CA GLY A 192 -36.23 6.87 26.85
C GLY A 192 -37.15 7.05 28.10
N GLN A 193 -36.56 7.02 29.29
CA GLN A 193 -37.28 7.20 30.52
C GLN A 193 -37.95 8.58 30.63
N LEU A 194 -37.32 9.65 30.13
CA LEU A 194 -37.91 10.99 30.09
C LEU A 194 -39.07 11.12 29.08
N LYS A 195 -39.13 10.26 28.05
CA LYS A 195 -40.25 10.22 27.11
C LYS A 195 -41.46 9.47 27.70
N GLU A 196 -41.24 8.45 28.51
CA GLU A 196 -42.29 7.72 29.21
C GLU A 196 -42.90 8.49 30.37
N LEU A 197 -42.20 9.47 30.93
CA LEU A 197 -42.67 10.35 32.01
C LEU A 197 -43.39 11.61 31.51
N LYS A 198 -43.51 11.80 30.17
CA LYS A 198 -44.23 12.93 29.54
C LYS A 198 -45.58 12.50 28.90
N ILE A 199 -46.30 11.58 29.52
CA ILE A 199 -47.71 11.31 29.24
C ILE A 199 -48.58 12.03 30.28
#